data_e7453513414a1ba559acb98995c3c52e
#
_entry.id   e7453513414a1ba559acb98995c3c52e
#
_cell.length_a   1.000
_cell.length_b   1.000
_cell.length_c   1.000
_cell.angle_alpha   90.00
_cell.angle_beta   90.00
_cell.angle_gamma   90.00
#
_symmetry.space_group_name_H-M   'P 1'
#
loop_
_entity.id
_entity.type
_entity.pdbx_description
1 polymer ?
#
loop_
_entity_poly.entity_id
_entity_poly.type
_entity_poly.pdbx_seq_one_letter_code
_entity_poly.pdbx_strand_id
1 'polypeptide(L)' 'PAESFVYLEIYNLKGQLVKKLVGESQPSGMHKVVWNGCDQQGREVASGFYFYRLKTKDNQLTRKILLMK' A
#
# COMPACT_ATOMS: atom_id res chain seq x y z
N PRO A 1 -9.85 20.33 5.92
CA PRO A 1 -8.57 19.96 6.50
C PRO A 1 -7.54 19.68 5.43
N ALA A 2 -6.36 20.15 5.66
CA ALA A 2 -5.29 20.02 4.69
C ALA A 2 -4.52 18.71 4.80
N GLU A 3 -4.58 18.05 5.93
CA GLU A 3 -3.77 16.84 6.16
C GLU A 3 -4.56 15.77 6.88
N SER A 4 -4.21 14.54 6.58
CA SER A 4 -4.73 13.41 7.31
C SER A 4 -3.66 12.32 7.34
N PHE A 5 -3.70 11.49 8.38
CA PHE A 5 -2.77 10.39 8.49
C PHE A 5 -3.21 9.30 7.52
N VAL A 6 -2.25 8.78 6.75
CA VAL A 6 -2.53 7.83 5.68
C VAL A 6 -1.65 6.60 5.89
N TYR A 7 -2.26 5.43 5.82
CA TYR A 7 -1.57 4.16 5.80
C TYR A 7 -1.79 3.51 4.44
N LEU A 8 -0.73 3.04 3.82
CA LEU A 8 -0.84 2.27 2.59
C LEU A 8 0.01 1.02 2.75
N GLU A 9 -0.64 -0.13 2.65
CA GLU A 9 -0.01 -1.41 2.92
C GLU A 9 -0.31 -2.37 1.80
N ILE A 10 0.66 -3.24 1.51
CA ILE A 10 0.52 -4.28 0.49
C ILE A 10 0.42 -5.63 1.21
N TYR A 11 -0.55 -6.43 0.80
CA TYR A 11 -0.79 -7.76 1.35
C TYR A 11 -0.77 -8.81 0.25
N ASN A 12 -0.34 -10.03 0.58
CA ASN A 12 -0.44 -11.14 -0.37
C ASN A 12 -1.86 -11.72 -0.31
N LEU A 13 -2.10 -12.74 -1.14
CA LEU A 13 -3.44 -13.36 -1.20
C LEU A 13 -3.83 -14.09 0.08
N LYS A 14 -2.86 -14.42 0.92
CA LYS A 14 -3.13 -15.03 2.22
C LYS A 14 -3.45 -14.00 3.29
N GLY A 15 -3.41 -12.72 2.95
CA GLY A 15 -3.67 -11.66 3.90
C GLY A 15 -2.47 -11.28 4.75
N GLN A 16 -1.28 -11.73 4.39
CA GLN A 16 -0.07 -11.40 5.13
C GLN A 16 0.51 -10.09 4.63
N LEU A 17 0.99 -9.27 5.55
CA LEU A 17 1.59 -7.99 5.19
C LEU A 17 2.90 -8.22 4.43
N VAL A 18 2.98 -7.62 3.25
CA VAL A 18 4.18 -7.69 2.42
C VAL A 18 5.02 -6.45 2.64
N LYS A 19 4.41 -5.28 2.55
CA LYS A 19 5.14 -4.03 2.70
C LYS A 19 4.21 -2.91 3.14
N LYS A 20 4.73 -2.03 4.00
CA LYS A 20 4.08 -0.80 4.38
C LYS A 20 4.72 0.33 3.58
N LEU A 21 3.96 0.94 2.68
CA LEU A 21 4.49 1.96 1.78
C LEU A 21 4.38 3.35 2.35
N VAL A 22 3.27 3.65 3.01
CA VAL A 22 3.03 4.98 3.58
C VAL A 22 2.45 4.80 4.97
N GLY A 23 2.94 5.57 5.91
CA GLY A 23 2.42 5.58 7.26
C GLY A 23 2.75 6.91 7.89
N GLU A 24 2.20 7.99 7.31
CA GLU A 24 2.52 9.32 7.78
C GLU A 24 1.37 10.26 7.43
N SER A 25 1.42 11.45 8.01
CA SER A 25 0.46 12.49 7.71
C SER A 25 0.77 13.07 6.34
N GLN A 26 -0.27 13.20 5.52
CA GLN A 26 -0.10 13.74 4.18
C GLN A 26 -1.13 14.82 3.90
N PRO A 27 -0.76 15.85 3.12
CA PRO A 27 -1.72 16.88 2.78
C PRO A 27 -2.85 16.31 1.92
N SER A 28 -4.00 16.94 1.99
CA SER A 28 -5.12 16.51 1.17
C SER A 28 -4.81 16.74 -0.30
N GLY A 29 -5.44 15.95 -1.16
CA GLY A 29 -5.23 16.03 -2.58
C GLY A 29 -4.83 14.69 -3.17
N MET A 30 -4.37 14.73 -4.41
CA MET A 30 -3.99 13.52 -5.11
C MET A 30 -2.53 13.17 -4.82
N HIS A 31 -2.31 11.92 -4.44
CA HIS A 31 -0.98 11.43 -4.14
C HIS A 31 -0.66 10.23 -5.00
N LYS A 32 0.60 10.11 -5.35
CA LYS A 32 1.07 8.98 -6.13
C LYS A 32 2.10 8.20 -5.33
N VAL A 33 1.90 6.90 -5.20
CA VAL A 33 2.82 6.01 -4.50
C VAL A 33 3.19 4.88 -5.45
N VAL A 34 4.47 4.56 -5.51
CA VAL A 34 4.96 3.50 -6.38
C VAL A 34 5.53 2.38 -5.51
N TRP A 35 5.08 1.16 -5.78
CA TRP A 35 5.61 -0.04 -5.12
C TRP A 35 6.60 -0.69 -6.07
N ASN A 36 7.81 -0.94 -5.58
CA ASN A 36 8.89 -1.50 -6.39
C ASN A 36 8.88 -3.03 -6.44
N GLY A 37 7.86 -3.67 -5.87
CA GLY A 37 7.77 -5.13 -5.89
C GLY A 37 8.63 -5.83 -4.86
N CYS A 38 9.01 -5.13 -3.80
CA CYS A 38 9.83 -5.70 -2.73
C CYS A 38 9.06 -5.73 -1.42
N ASP A 39 9.45 -6.67 -0.54
CA ASP A 39 8.85 -6.76 0.79
C ASP A 39 9.53 -5.78 1.76
N GLN A 40 9.18 -5.88 3.04
CA GLN A 40 9.69 -4.96 4.07
C GLN A 40 11.22 -5.06 4.23
N GLN A 41 11.80 -6.20 3.92
CA GLN A 41 13.24 -6.40 4.01
C GLN A 41 13.97 -6.06 2.71
N GLY A 42 13.26 -5.57 1.71
CA GLY A 42 13.85 -5.22 0.42
C GLY A 42 14.04 -6.38 -0.53
N ARG A 43 13.48 -7.54 -0.22
CA ARG A 43 13.59 -8.71 -1.10
C ARG A 43 12.47 -8.69 -2.13
N GLU A 44 12.77 -9.08 -3.35
CA GLU A 44 11.76 -9.15 -4.39
C GLU A 44 10.73 -10.23 -4.10
N VAL A 45 9.46 -9.91 -4.36
CA VAL A 45 8.38 -10.88 -4.22
C VAL A 45 7.97 -11.37 -5.60
N ALA A 46 7.27 -12.50 -5.62
CA ALA A 46 6.86 -13.12 -6.88
C ALA A 46 5.86 -12.25 -7.62
N SER A 47 5.86 -12.33 -8.95
CA SER A 47 4.81 -11.73 -9.76
C SER A 47 3.49 -12.39 -9.45
N GLY A 48 2.40 -11.63 -9.51
CA GLY A 48 1.09 -12.17 -9.24
C GLY A 48 0.19 -11.14 -8.61
N PHE A 49 -0.90 -11.63 -8.03
CA PHE A 49 -1.89 -10.75 -7.43
C PHE A 49 -1.57 -10.44 -5.99
N TYR A 50 -1.80 -9.19 -5.62
CA TYR A 50 -1.65 -8.69 -4.27
C TYR A 50 -2.82 -7.77 -3.97
N PHE A 51 -2.97 -7.40 -2.71
CA PHE A 51 -3.96 -6.40 -2.30
C PHE A 51 -3.23 -5.23 -1.72
N TYR A 52 -3.74 -4.03 -1.97
CA TYR A 52 -3.31 -2.88 -1.20
C TYR A 52 -4.48 -2.37 -0.37
N ARG A 53 -4.16 -1.88 0.79
CA ARG A 53 -5.14 -1.25 1.67
C ARG A 53 -4.71 0.18 1.92
N LEU A 54 -5.58 1.09 1.56
CA LEU A 54 -5.40 2.51 1.86
C LEU A 54 -6.33 2.85 3.01
N LYS A 55 -5.77 3.35 4.09
CA LYS A 55 -6.54 3.65 5.29
C LYS A 55 -6.28 5.08 5.72
N THR A 56 -7.33 5.84 5.92
CA THR A 56 -7.26 7.20 6.44
C THR A 56 -8.10 7.25 7.72
N LYS A 57 -8.19 8.44 8.31
CA LYS A 57 -8.93 8.62 9.55
C LYS A 57 -10.37 8.12 9.44
N ASP A 58 -11.02 8.43 8.34
CA ASP A 58 -12.45 8.15 8.19
C ASP A 58 -12.78 7.10 7.15
N ASN A 59 -11.80 6.65 6.38
CA ASN A 59 -12.06 5.77 5.24
C ASN A 59 -11.03 4.66 5.15
N GLN A 60 -11.46 3.58 4.52
CA GLN A 60 -10.58 2.46 4.24
C GLN A 60 -10.95 1.91 2.88
N LEU A 61 -9.95 1.66 2.06
CA LEU A 61 -10.14 1.14 0.72
C LEU A 61 -9.17 0.00 0.49
N THR A 62 -9.68 -1.13 -0.02
CA THR A 62 -8.85 -2.28 -0.37
C THR A 62 -9.07 -2.61 -1.82
N ARG A 63 -7.99 -2.80 -2.57
CA ARG A 63 -8.06 -3.13 -3.99
C ARG A 63 -7.08 -4.23 -4.32
N LYS A 64 -7.42 -5.01 -5.34
CA LYS A 64 -6.53 -6.05 -5.86
C LYS A 64 -5.65 -5.45 -6.95
N ILE A 65 -4.37 -5.79 -6.92
CA ILE A 65 -3.42 -5.31 -7.92
C ILE A 65 -2.66 -6.49 -8.50
N LEU A 66 -2.13 -6.30 -9.69
CA LEU A 66 -1.31 -7.30 -10.36
C LEU A 66 0.12 -6.78 -10.46
N LEU A 67 1.07 -7.53 -9.90
CA LEU A 67 2.48 -7.21 -10.02
C LEU A 67 3.06 -8.01 -11.17
N MET A 68 3.59 -7.31 -12.15
CA MET A 68 4.23 -7.94 -13.31
C MET A 68 5.68 -7.48 -13.37
N LYS A 69 6.59 -8.43 -13.43
CA LYS A 69 8.01 -8.13 -13.49
C LYS A 69 8.58 -8.47 -14.85
#